data_0a2c3a9a19ab2f874deddc17269f9434
#
_entry.id   0a2c3a9a19ab2f874deddc17269f9434
#
_cell.length_a   1.000
_cell.length_b   1.000
_cell.length_c   1.000
_cell.angle_alpha   90.00
_cell.angle_beta   90.00
_cell.angle_gamma   90.00
#
_symmetry.space_group_name_H-M   'P 1'
#
loop_
_entity.id
_entity.type
_entity.pdbx_description
1 polymer ?
#
loop_
_entity_poly.entity_id
_entity_poly.type
_entity_poly.pdbx_seq_one_letter_code
_entity_poly.pdbx_strand_id
1 'polypeptide(L)'
;VVTPEISGPGTGNGSMLDDAAARFIAEKYPNALVREFDWDDGLLEVEIYHEGKEKSVCFDGAGRWVKTEWDVRLSELPDAVRTAIAGSQYASYRVDDIEYVQTSGTEYYRIELERGDSEATLRVDASGNML
;
A
#
# COMPACT_ATOMS: atom_id res chain seq x y z
N VAL A 1 5.48 -10.07 14.64
CA VAL A 1 4.25 -10.83 14.81
C VAL A 1 3.10 -9.90 15.03
N VAL A 2 2.04 -10.09 14.28
CA VAL A 2 0.82 -9.35 14.50
C VAL A 2 0.21 -9.82 15.81
N THR A 3 -0.13 -8.89 16.66
CA THR A 3 -0.62 -9.24 17.97
C THR A 3 -2.13 -9.40 17.93
N PRO A 4 -2.63 -10.56 18.28
CA PRO A 4 -4.06 -10.81 18.24
C PRO A 4 -4.87 -9.91 19.17
N GLU A 5 -4.26 -9.44 20.21
CA GLU A 5 -4.98 -8.59 21.14
C GLU A 5 -5.44 -7.29 20.52
N ILE A 6 -4.86 -6.91 19.39
CA ILE A 6 -5.32 -5.73 18.67
C ILE A 6 -6.78 -5.90 18.29
N SER A 7 -7.16 -7.08 17.90
CA SER A 7 -8.51 -7.33 17.43
C SER A 7 -9.48 -7.64 18.55
N GLY A 8 -9.01 -7.82 19.74
CA GLY A 8 -9.86 -8.30 20.81
C GLY A 8 -10.68 -7.24 21.52
N PRO A 9 -10.03 -6.44 22.32
CA PRO A 9 -10.77 -5.60 23.26
C PRO A 9 -11.55 -4.51 22.53
N GLY A 10 -12.69 -4.25 23.01
CA GLY A 10 -13.46 -3.13 22.55
C GLY A 10 -14.10 -3.28 21.21
N THR A 11 -13.79 -4.29 20.52
CA THR A 11 -14.38 -4.43 19.20
C THR A 11 -15.76 -5.04 19.30
N GLY A 12 -15.95 -6.00 20.12
CA GLY A 12 -17.25 -6.60 20.28
C GLY A 12 -17.93 -6.93 18.97
N ASN A 13 -19.13 -7.32 19.01
CA ASN A 13 -20.01 -7.51 17.86
C ASN A 13 -19.34 -8.09 16.61
N GLY A 14 -18.32 -8.89 16.78
CA GLY A 14 -17.71 -9.57 15.66
C GLY A 14 -16.72 -8.72 14.87
N SER A 15 -16.35 -7.55 15.39
CA SER A 15 -15.39 -6.73 14.67
C SER A 15 -13.95 -7.10 14.96
N MET A 16 -13.72 -8.34 15.40
CA MET A 16 -12.36 -8.84 15.54
C MET A 16 -11.76 -9.07 14.17
N LEU A 17 -10.46 -8.85 14.07
CA LEU A 17 -9.77 -9.11 12.83
C LEU A 17 -9.85 -10.59 12.47
N ASP A 18 -10.16 -10.87 11.21
CA ASP A 18 -10.26 -12.22 10.69
C ASP A 18 -8.92 -12.95 10.90
N ASP A 19 -9.00 -14.20 11.35
CA ASP A 19 -7.81 -15.02 11.61
C ASP A 19 -6.93 -15.17 10.37
N ALA A 20 -7.53 -15.34 9.21
CA ALA A 20 -6.78 -15.48 7.97
C ALA A 20 -5.99 -14.20 7.67
N ALA A 21 -6.62 -13.06 7.86
CA ALA A 21 -5.96 -11.77 7.64
C ALA A 21 -4.84 -11.57 8.65
N ALA A 22 -5.10 -11.87 9.91
CA ALA A 22 -4.10 -11.71 10.95
C ALA A 22 -2.88 -12.59 10.69
N ARG A 23 -3.13 -13.82 10.26
CA ARG A 23 -2.05 -14.76 9.96
C ARG A 23 -1.22 -14.30 8.76
N PHE A 24 -1.90 -13.83 7.72
CA PHE A 24 -1.21 -13.31 6.55
C PHE A 24 -0.29 -12.15 6.92
N ILE A 25 -0.81 -11.22 7.70
CA ILE A 25 -0.03 -10.04 8.11
C ILE A 25 1.17 -10.47 8.96
N ALA A 26 0.97 -11.42 9.87
CA ALA A 26 2.07 -11.89 10.72
C ALA A 26 3.18 -12.52 9.90
N GLU A 27 2.85 -13.19 8.83
CA GLU A 27 3.84 -13.87 7.99
C GLU A 27 4.52 -12.92 7.03
N LYS A 28 3.76 -12.02 6.41
CA LYS A 28 4.31 -11.14 5.40
C LYS A 28 4.96 -9.89 6.01
N TYR A 29 4.42 -9.40 7.10
CA TYR A 29 4.90 -8.18 7.76
C TYR A 29 5.20 -8.48 9.23
N PRO A 30 6.31 -9.19 9.50
CA PRO A 30 6.64 -9.55 10.88
C PRO A 30 6.78 -8.32 11.76
N ASN A 31 6.27 -8.43 12.97
CA ASN A 31 6.30 -7.35 13.96
C ASN A 31 5.43 -6.15 13.61
N ALA A 32 4.55 -6.28 12.65
CA ALA A 32 3.61 -5.23 12.34
C ALA A 32 2.63 -5.03 13.48
N LEU A 33 2.23 -3.78 13.69
CA LEU A 33 1.19 -3.44 14.65
C LEU A 33 -0.07 -3.13 13.88
N VAL A 34 -1.14 -3.85 14.19
CA VAL A 34 -2.44 -3.57 13.57
C VAL A 34 -3.04 -2.38 14.31
N ARG A 35 -3.34 -1.31 13.58
CA ARG A 35 -3.87 -0.08 14.14
C ARG A 35 -5.38 -0.07 14.12
N GLU A 36 -5.96 -0.43 13.00
CA GLU A 36 -7.41 -0.48 12.85
C GLU A 36 -7.73 -1.30 11.61
N PHE A 37 -8.99 -1.68 11.47
CA PHE A 37 -9.45 -2.36 10.28
C PHE A 37 -10.91 -2.02 10.03
N ASP A 38 -11.31 -2.11 8.76
CA ASP A 38 -12.62 -1.66 8.35
C ASP A 38 -13.00 -2.34 7.04
N TRP A 39 -14.29 -2.52 6.83
CA TRP A 39 -14.80 -3.02 5.57
C TRP A 39 -15.24 -1.85 4.72
N ASP A 40 -14.78 -1.82 3.46
CA ASP A 40 -15.10 -0.76 2.53
C ASP A 40 -15.23 -1.36 1.15
N ASP A 41 -16.40 -1.20 0.51
CA ASP A 41 -16.68 -1.71 -0.82
C ASP A 41 -16.34 -3.20 -0.97
N GLY A 42 -16.68 -3.99 0.05
CA GLY A 42 -16.46 -5.42 -0.01
C GLY A 42 -15.05 -5.87 0.25
N LEU A 43 -14.16 -4.93 0.57
CA LEU A 43 -12.78 -5.23 0.92
C LEU A 43 -12.56 -4.97 2.40
N LEU A 44 -11.75 -5.83 3.01
CA LEU A 44 -11.28 -5.59 4.36
C LEU A 44 -9.97 -4.83 4.26
N GLU A 45 -9.94 -3.63 4.78
CA GLU A 45 -8.72 -2.82 4.81
C GLU A 45 -8.17 -2.82 6.23
N VAL A 46 -6.92 -3.25 6.38
CA VAL A 46 -6.27 -3.31 7.68
C VAL A 46 -5.11 -2.33 7.67
N GLU A 47 -5.17 -1.36 8.58
CA GLU A 47 -4.09 -0.39 8.73
C GLU A 47 -3.07 -0.95 9.69
N ILE A 48 -1.82 -1.05 9.26
CA ILE A 48 -0.74 -1.56 10.10
C ILE A 48 0.39 -0.55 10.14
N TYR A 49 1.20 -0.65 11.18
CA TYR A 49 2.46 0.08 11.27
C TYR A 49 3.58 -0.95 11.18
N HIS A 50 4.45 -0.79 10.22
CA HIS A 50 5.50 -1.78 9.95
C HIS A 50 6.72 -1.08 9.37
N GLU A 51 7.87 -1.29 10.01
CA GLU A 51 9.15 -0.74 9.54
C GLU A 51 9.09 0.76 9.27
N GLY A 52 8.46 1.49 10.19
CA GLY A 52 8.41 2.94 10.11
C GLY A 52 7.37 3.49 9.15
N LYS A 53 6.53 2.65 8.58
CA LYS A 53 5.52 3.07 7.61
C LYS A 53 4.15 2.62 8.03
N GLU A 54 3.16 3.47 7.79
CA GLU A 54 1.76 3.07 7.91
C GLU A 54 1.36 2.47 6.57
N LYS A 55 0.82 1.25 6.60
CA LYS A 55 0.49 0.50 5.40
C LYS A 55 -0.96 0.06 5.45
N SER A 56 -1.60 0.04 4.29
CA SER A 56 -2.96 -0.47 4.14
C SER A 56 -2.88 -1.83 3.49
N VAL A 57 -3.34 -2.86 4.20
CA VAL A 57 -3.35 -4.23 3.70
C VAL A 57 -4.79 -4.58 3.40
N CYS A 58 -5.10 -4.94 2.15
CA CYS A 58 -6.47 -5.19 1.72
C CYS A 58 -6.71 -6.64 1.39
N PHE A 59 -7.85 -7.14 1.83
CA PHE A 59 -8.29 -8.51 1.60
C PHE A 59 -9.67 -8.49 0.98
N ASP A 60 -9.97 -9.49 0.15
CA ASP A 60 -11.31 -9.59 -0.45
C ASP A 60 -12.27 -10.28 0.53
N GLY A 61 -13.51 -10.45 0.11
CA GLY A 61 -14.54 -11.04 0.95
C GLY A 61 -14.29 -12.50 1.29
N ALA A 62 -13.41 -13.16 0.56
CA ALA A 62 -13.03 -14.54 0.83
C ALA A 62 -11.78 -14.64 1.72
N GLY A 63 -11.25 -13.51 2.16
CA GLY A 63 -10.08 -13.48 3.03
C GLY A 63 -8.77 -13.56 2.28
N ARG A 64 -8.77 -13.38 0.97
CA ARG A 64 -7.54 -13.42 0.18
C ARG A 64 -6.93 -12.03 0.08
N TRP A 65 -5.62 -11.98 0.20
CA TRP A 65 -4.89 -10.72 0.08
C TRP A 65 -5.01 -10.18 -1.35
N VAL A 66 -5.36 -8.91 -1.46
CA VAL A 66 -5.49 -8.22 -2.73
C VAL A 66 -4.27 -7.35 -2.99
N LYS A 67 -3.93 -6.52 -2.02
CA LYS A 67 -2.81 -5.58 -2.17
C LYS A 67 -2.43 -4.99 -0.83
N THR A 68 -1.23 -4.41 -0.79
CA THR A 68 -0.77 -3.56 0.30
C THR A 68 -0.23 -2.28 -0.34
N GLU A 69 -0.53 -1.15 0.28
CA GLU A 69 -0.08 0.16 -0.24
C GLU A 69 0.47 1.00 0.90
N TRP A 70 1.44 1.85 0.59
CA TRP A 70 1.91 2.85 1.56
C TRP A 70 2.52 4.04 0.82
N ASP A 71 2.50 5.20 1.49
CA ASP A 71 3.05 6.42 0.94
C ASP A 71 4.56 6.39 0.92
N VAL A 72 5.14 6.96 -0.13
CA VAL A 72 6.57 7.02 -0.34
C VAL A 72 6.95 8.47 -0.61
N ARG A 73 8.05 8.92 -0.02
CA ARG A 73 8.56 10.25 -0.28
C ARG A 73 9.37 10.25 -1.55
N LEU A 74 9.41 11.39 -2.24
CA LEU A 74 10.18 11.53 -3.46
C LEU A 74 11.65 11.12 -3.25
N SER A 75 12.20 11.45 -2.09
CA SER A 75 13.58 11.11 -1.76
C SER A 75 13.81 9.61 -1.61
N GLU A 76 12.75 8.83 -1.47
CA GLU A 76 12.84 7.38 -1.29
C GLU A 76 12.75 6.63 -2.61
N LEU A 77 12.47 7.31 -3.71
CA LEU A 77 12.37 6.63 -5.01
C LEU A 77 13.73 6.14 -5.48
N PRO A 78 13.80 4.94 -6.04
CA PRO A 78 15.02 4.49 -6.70
C PRO A 78 15.40 5.41 -7.86
N ASP A 79 16.69 5.51 -8.14
CA ASP A 79 17.17 6.34 -9.24
C ASP A 79 16.56 5.92 -10.58
N ALA A 80 16.36 4.61 -10.78
CA ALA A 80 15.77 4.12 -12.02
C ALA A 80 14.35 4.67 -12.21
N VAL A 81 13.60 4.82 -11.14
CA VAL A 81 12.25 5.38 -11.20
C VAL A 81 12.30 6.86 -11.54
N ARG A 82 13.20 7.59 -10.89
CA ARG A 82 13.36 9.02 -11.20
C ARG A 82 13.74 9.23 -12.65
N THR A 83 14.66 8.40 -13.15
CA THR A 83 15.09 8.46 -14.54
C THR A 83 13.92 8.19 -15.47
N ALA A 84 13.08 7.22 -15.12
CA ALA A 84 11.92 6.91 -15.94
C ALA A 84 10.95 8.08 -16.03
N ILE A 85 10.72 8.77 -14.92
CA ILE A 85 9.84 9.94 -14.90
C ILE A 85 10.45 11.05 -15.76
N ALA A 86 11.74 11.31 -15.59
CA ALA A 86 12.43 12.37 -16.32
C ALA A 86 12.46 12.10 -17.82
N GLY A 87 12.44 10.84 -18.23
CA GLY A 87 12.41 10.47 -19.64
C GLY A 87 11.01 10.33 -20.22
N SER A 88 9.98 10.54 -19.41
CA SER A 88 8.61 10.37 -19.88
C SER A 88 8.07 11.70 -20.44
N GLN A 89 6.92 11.60 -21.07
CA GLN A 89 6.23 12.79 -21.56
C GLN A 89 5.75 13.70 -20.42
N TYR A 90 5.84 13.22 -19.18
CA TYR A 90 5.40 13.99 -18.01
C TYR A 90 6.56 14.58 -17.22
N ALA A 91 7.75 14.70 -17.85
CA ALA A 91 8.93 15.21 -17.17
C ALA A 91 8.74 16.60 -16.58
N SER A 92 7.87 17.41 -17.20
CA SER A 92 7.61 18.77 -16.72
C SER A 92 6.48 18.87 -15.71
N TYR A 93 5.84 17.74 -15.39
CA TYR A 93 4.78 17.72 -14.40
C TYR A 93 5.40 17.68 -13.00
N ARG A 94 4.65 18.17 -12.03
CA ARG A 94 5.05 18.09 -10.63
C ARG A 94 4.55 16.76 -10.06
N VAL A 95 5.41 16.09 -9.30
CA VAL A 95 5.00 14.88 -8.60
C VAL A 95 4.14 15.32 -7.42
N ASP A 96 2.92 14.81 -7.37
CA ASP A 96 1.96 15.19 -6.34
C ASP A 96 1.86 14.15 -5.24
N ASP A 97 1.92 12.87 -5.59
CA ASP A 97 1.77 11.80 -4.62
C ASP A 97 2.45 10.55 -5.14
N ILE A 98 3.01 9.76 -4.23
CA ILE A 98 3.67 8.51 -4.59
C ILE A 98 3.24 7.46 -3.58
N GLU A 99 2.81 6.31 -4.09
CA GLU A 99 2.52 5.15 -3.27
C GLU A 99 3.23 3.94 -3.82
N TYR A 100 3.72 3.09 -2.92
CA TYR A 100 4.22 1.79 -3.32
C TYR A 100 3.08 0.80 -3.17
N VAL A 101 2.90 -0.04 -4.18
CA VAL A 101 1.80 -1.00 -4.23
C VAL A 101 2.37 -2.39 -4.40
N GLN A 102 2.00 -3.30 -3.50
CA GLN A 102 2.36 -4.71 -3.60
C GLN A 102 1.11 -5.50 -3.91
N THR A 103 1.20 -6.37 -4.90
CA THR A 103 0.16 -7.36 -5.19
C THR A 103 0.83 -8.72 -5.32
N SER A 104 0.05 -9.77 -5.50
CA SER A 104 0.62 -11.11 -5.61
C SER A 104 1.45 -11.30 -6.88
N GLY A 105 1.21 -10.48 -7.90
CA GLY A 105 1.91 -10.65 -9.17
C GLY A 105 2.87 -9.53 -9.51
N THR A 106 2.77 -8.39 -8.85
CA THR A 106 3.51 -7.20 -9.26
C THR A 106 3.70 -6.27 -8.08
N GLU A 107 4.83 -5.56 -8.10
CA GLU A 107 5.07 -4.47 -7.17
C GLU A 107 5.51 -3.28 -7.99
N TYR A 108 4.98 -2.11 -7.64
CA TYR A 108 5.28 -0.91 -8.42
C TYR A 108 5.03 0.34 -7.60
N TYR A 109 5.57 1.44 -8.10
CA TYR A 109 5.27 2.77 -7.58
C TYR A 109 4.15 3.36 -8.43
N ARG A 110 3.11 3.84 -7.77
CA ARG A 110 2.05 4.60 -8.43
C ARG A 110 2.34 6.06 -8.17
N ILE A 111 2.59 6.80 -9.22
CA ILE A 111 3.05 8.18 -9.13
C ILE A 111 2.00 9.08 -9.76
N GLU A 112 1.46 9.99 -8.97
CA GLU A 112 0.49 10.96 -9.45
C GLU A 112 1.21 12.25 -9.72
N LEU A 113 0.96 12.79 -10.92
CA LEU A 113 1.63 13.99 -11.40
C LEU A 113 0.60 15.01 -11.84
N GLU A 114 0.95 16.28 -11.72
CA GLU A 114 0.04 17.32 -12.18
C GLU A 114 0.80 18.47 -12.78
N ARG A 115 0.13 19.17 -13.69
CA ARG A 115 0.64 20.37 -14.32
C ARG A 115 -0.56 21.23 -14.69
N GLY A 116 -0.77 22.33 -13.94
CA GLY A 116 -1.96 23.13 -14.10
C GLY A 116 -3.19 22.29 -13.82
N ASP A 117 -4.09 22.22 -14.79
CA ASP A 117 -5.31 21.42 -14.66
C ASP A 117 -5.14 19.99 -15.18
N SER A 118 -3.97 19.66 -15.68
CA SER A 118 -3.71 18.31 -16.22
C SER A 118 -3.19 17.41 -15.14
N GLU A 119 -3.62 16.16 -15.17
CA GLU A 119 -3.20 15.14 -14.22
C GLU A 119 -2.79 13.88 -14.97
N ALA A 120 -1.87 13.15 -14.40
CA ALA A 120 -1.43 11.86 -14.95
C ALA A 120 -1.05 10.93 -13.83
N THR A 121 -1.18 9.64 -14.09
CA THR A 121 -0.74 8.60 -13.16
C THR A 121 0.20 7.66 -13.90
N LEU A 122 1.38 7.45 -13.33
CA LEU A 122 2.34 6.48 -13.86
C LEU A 122 2.45 5.31 -12.90
N ARG A 123 2.61 4.13 -13.46
CA ARG A 123 2.97 2.94 -12.69
C ARG A 123 4.33 2.47 -13.19
N VAL A 124 5.28 2.42 -12.27
CA VAL A 124 6.68 2.16 -12.62
C VAL A 124 7.23 1.16 -11.61
N ASP A 125 7.87 0.09 -12.09
CA ASP A 125 8.48 -0.84 -11.15
C ASP A 125 9.83 -0.28 -10.65
N ALA A 126 10.44 -0.97 -9.71
CA ALA A 126 11.67 -0.48 -9.08
C ALA A 126 12.84 -0.38 -10.06
N SER A 127 12.77 -1.08 -11.18
CA SER A 127 13.80 -1.04 -12.22
C SER A 127 13.58 0.07 -13.24
N GLY A 128 12.49 0.81 -13.09
CA GLY A 128 12.19 1.91 -13.99
C GLY A 128 11.33 1.53 -15.19
N ASN A 129 10.76 0.33 -15.19
CA ASN A 129 9.90 -0.09 -16.30
C ASN A 129 8.48 0.43 -16.09
N MET A 130 7.94 1.05 -17.13
CA MET A 130 6.55 1.50 -17.10
C MET A 130 5.64 0.29 -17.26
N LEU A 131 4.57 0.27 -16.47
CA LEU A 131 3.61 -0.84 -16.49
C LEU A 131 2.31 -0.44 -17.15
#